data_207f2d73a799cd0666d64e49a1cf481b
#
_entry.id   207f2d73a799cd0666d64e49a1cf481b
#
_cell.length_a   1.000
_cell.length_b   1.000
_cell.length_c   1.000
_cell.angle_alpha   90.00
_cell.angle_beta   90.00
_cell.angle_gamma   90.00
#
_symmetry.space_group_name_H-M   'P 1'
#
loop_
_entity.id
_entity.type
_entity.pdbx_description
1 polymer ?
#
loop_
_entity_poly.entity_id
_entity_poly.type
_entity_poly.pdbx_seq_one_letter_code
_entity_poly.pdbx_strand_id
1 'polypeptide(L)'
;MSIPEPAAGTRLTTSPWLTLCPLGTLEIDARTIDAGTADQLKPNLPVVLIDQRPLSRRRLQRLARTLSIEVEREFIVLPSLRHPLILIDDTEAAVRHFWSAIATVPPGLAFTALPASALLALARNLPWSWTGIAAPGRALLGRRP
;
A
#
# COMPACT_ATOMS: atom_id res chain seq x y z
N MET A 1 22.31 13.82 -23.84
CA MET A 1 22.02 12.51 -23.21
C MET A 1 20.58 12.56 -22.74
N SER A 2 19.65 12.08 -23.57
CA SER A 2 18.21 12.14 -23.26
C SER A 2 17.89 11.07 -22.24
N ILE A 3 17.31 11.48 -21.11
CA ILE A 3 16.73 10.56 -20.14
C ILE A 3 15.50 9.95 -20.82
N PRO A 4 15.40 8.62 -20.94
CA PRO A 4 14.21 8.01 -21.52
C PRO A 4 12.98 8.39 -20.70
N GLU A 5 11.93 8.84 -21.38
CA GLU A 5 10.65 9.16 -20.76
C GLU A 5 10.05 7.90 -20.14
N PRO A 6 9.67 7.92 -18.85
CA PRO A 6 9.12 6.74 -18.21
C PRO A 6 7.81 6.32 -18.88
N ALA A 7 7.58 5.01 -19.03
CA ALA A 7 6.35 4.48 -19.58
C ALA A 7 5.10 4.96 -18.81
N ALA A 8 3.96 5.00 -19.49
CA ALA A 8 2.70 5.39 -18.89
C ALA A 8 2.42 4.55 -17.62
N GLY A 9 2.17 5.22 -16.52
CA GLY A 9 1.91 4.59 -15.22
C GLY A 9 3.13 4.30 -14.35
N THR A 10 4.33 4.61 -14.85
CA THR A 10 5.58 4.43 -14.11
C THR A 10 6.20 5.79 -13.84
N ARG A 11 6.61 6.05 -12.60
CA ARG A 11 7.30 7.29 -12.22
C ARG A 11 8.30 7.04 -11.09
N LEU A 12 9.29 7.92 -10.98
CA LEU A 12 10.15 7.94 -9.80
C LEU A 12 9.33 8.28 -8.57
N THR A 13 9.57 7.53 -7.50
CA THR A 13 8.87 7.74 -6.23
C THR A 13 9.13 9.13 -5.70
N THR A 14 8.05 9.83 -5.36
CA THR A 14 8.09 11.11 -4.68
C THR A 14 7.58 10.96 -3.25
N SER A 15 7.64 12.06 -2.44
CA SER A 15 6.95 12.06 -1.15
C SER A 15 5.49 11.61 -1.33
N PRO A 16 4.94 10.75 -0.45
CA PRO A 16 5.42 10.37 0.90
C PRO A 16 6.26 9.08 0.95
N TRP A 17 6.45 8.38 -0.16
CA TRP A 17 7.14 7.09 -0.17
C TRP A 17 8.63 7.18 0.14
N LEU A 18 9.24 8.37 -0.04
CA LEU A 18 10.68 8.59 0.20
C LEU A 18 11.14 8.26 1.63
N THR A 19 10.22 8.24 2.60
CA THR A 19 10.55 7.83 3.98
C THR A 19 10.68 6.33 4.15
N LEU A 20 10.12 5.55 3.23
CA LEU A 20 10.07 4.08 3.30
C LEU A 20 10.87 3.43 2.18
N CYS A 21 11.07 4.13 1.09
CA CYS A 21 11.70 3.61 -0.11
C CYS A 21 13.06 4.26 -0.34
N PRO A 22 14.06 3.50 -0.79
CA PRO A 22 15.34 4.06 -1.21
C PRO A 22 15.17 5.11 -2.32
N LEU A 23 16.11 6.04 -2.42
CA LEU A 23 16.15 6.97 -3.55
C LEU A 23 16.25 6.21 -4.87
N GLY A 24 15.49 6.66 -5.85
CA GLY A 24 15.44 6.00 -7.15
C GLY A 24 14.43 4.86 -7.25
N THR A 25 13.63 4.62 -6.21
CA THR A 25 12.54 3.64 -6.27
C THR A 25 11.55 4.01 -7.37
N LEU A 26 11.18 3.03 -8.17
CA LEU A 26 10.20 3.16 -9.23
C LEU A 26 8.79 2.91 -8.70
N GLU A 27 7.88 3.86 -8.89
CA GLU A 27 6.45 3.68 -8.54
C GLU A 27 5.67 3.18 -9.75
N ILE A 28 4.93 2.10 -9.58
CA ILE A 28 4.09 1.49 -10.62
C ILE A 28 2.65 1.39 -10.12
N ASP A 29 1.72 2.07 -10.79
CA ASP A 29 0.29 1.91 -10.53
C ASP A 29 -0.24 0.69 -11.31
N ALA A 30 -0.75 -0.29 -10.59
CA ALA A 30 -1.30 -1.52 -11.16
C ALA A 30 -2.50 -1.33 -12.11
N ARG A 31 -3.05 -0.10 -12.19
CA ARG A 31 -4.15 0.24 -13.11
C ARG A 31 -3.66 0.68 -14.48
N THR A 32 -2.44 1.20 -14.55
CA THR A 32 -1.90 1.87 -15.75
C THR A 32 -0.68 1.13 -16.33
N ILE A 33 -0.44 -0.08 -15.85
CA ILE A 33 0.67 -0.91 -16.30
C ILE A 33 0.49 -1.28 -17.79
N ASP A 34 1.54 -1.18 -18.55
CA ASP A 34 1.61 -1.57 -19.96
C ASP A 34 2.65 -2.69 -20.20
N ALA A 35 2.70 -3.19 -21.42
CA ALA A 35 3.62 -4.25 -21.81
C ALA A 35 5.11 -3.83 -21.72
N GLY A 36 5.40 -2.54 -21.85
CA GLY A 36 6.76 -1.99 -21.78
C GLY A 36 7.28 -1.81 -20.34
N THR A 37 6.40 -1.90 -19.36
CA THR A 37 6.80 -1.72 -17.95
C THR A 37 7.83 -2.75 -17.50
N ALA A 38 7.71 -3.99 -17.96
CA ALA A 38 8.64 -5.07 -17.63
C ALA A 38 10.07 -4.78 -18.13
N ASP A 39 10.20 -4.15 -19.29
CA ASP A 39 11.50 -3.83 -19.92
C ASP A 39 12.24 -2.69 -19.21
N GLN A 40 11.51 -1.84 -18.50
CA GLN A 40 12.08 -0.73 -17.73
C GLN A 40 12.65 -1.16 -16.36
N LEU A 41 12.27 -2.35 -15.89
CA LEU A 41 12.71 -2.88 -14.62
C LEU A 41 14.12 -3.45 -14.72
N LYS A 42 15.10 -2.66 -14.30
CA LYS A 42 16.48 -3.12 -14.19
C LYS A 42 16.66 -4.07 -12.99
N PRO A 43 17.64 -4.99 -13.04
CA PRO A 43 18.02 -5.78 -11.87
C PRO A 43 18.35 -4.91 -10.66
N ASN A 44 18.01 -5.37 -9.46
CA ASN A 44 18.19 -4.68 -8.18
C ASN A 44 17.50 -3.32 -8.04
N LEU A 45 16.65 -2.91 -9.00
CA LEU A 45 15.89 -1.68 -8.89
C LEU A 45 14.80 -1.84 -7.82
N PRO A 46 14.75 -0.96 -6.80
CA PRO A 46 13.65 -0.96 -5.84
C PRO A 46 12.37 -0.47 -6.53
N VAL A 47 11.28 -1.17 -6.27
CA VAL A 47 9.98 -0.93 -6.91
C VAL A 47 8.89 -0.87 -5.85
N VAL A 48 7.98 0.09 -5.96
CA VAL A 48 6.73 0.10 -5.22
C VAL A 48 5.55 -0.07 -6.17
N LEU A 49 4.81 -1.15 -6.00
CA LEU A 49 3.56 -1.40 -6.72
C LEU A 49 2.41 -0.85 -5.88
N ILE A 50 1.53 -0.05 -6.49
CA ILE A 50 0.37 0.53 -5.82
C ILE A 50 -0.94 0.13 -6.50
N ASP A 51 -2.01 -0.05 -5.71
CA ASP A 51 -3.37 -0.27 -6.21
C ASP A 51 -4.41 0.32 -5.26
N GLN A 52 -5.27 1.20 -5.77
CA GLN A 52 -6.35 1.86 -5.01
C GLN A 52 -7.67 1.08 -5.03
N ARG A 53 -7.74 -0.02 -5.76
CA ARG A 53 -8.98 -0.81 -5.87
C ARG A 53 -9.14 -1.71 -4.64
N PRO A 54 -10.40 -1.99 -4.22
CA PRO A 54 -10.64 -2.99 -3.20
C PRO A 54 -10.12 -4.37 -3.64
N LEU A 55 -9.81 -5.22 -2.67
CA LEU A 55 -9.29 -6.57 -2.90
C LEU A 55 -7.97 -6.62 -3.69
N SER A 56 -7.19 -5.56 -3.64
CA SER A 56 -5.98 -5.39 -4.46
C SER A 56 -4.82 -6.33 -4.10
N ARG A 57 -4.79 -6.93 -2.89
CA ARG A 57 -3.69 -7.76 -2.42
C ARG A 57 -3.30 -8.86 -3.41
N ARG A 58 -4.26 -9.69 -3.78
CA ARG A 58 -4.00 -10.82 -4.72
C ARG A 58 -3.56 -10.33 -6.10
N ARG A 59 -4.07 -9.16 -6.52
CA ARG A 59 -3.70 -8.55 -7.79
C ARG A 59 -2.28 -8.04 -7.77
N LEU A 60 -1.88 -7.30 -6.74
CA LEU A 60 -0.51 -6.83 -6.56
C LEU A 60 0.48 -7.99 -6.45
N GLN A 61 0.17 -9.03 -5.69
CA GLN A 61 1.02 -10.22 -5.58
C GLN A 61 1.15 -10.99 -6.90
N ARG A 62 0.07 -11.05 -7.70
CA ARG A 62 0.13 -11.64 -9.04
C ARG A 62 0.99 -10.78 -9.97
N LEU A 63 0.82 -9.47 -9.93
CA LEU A 63 1.60 -8.52 -10.71
C LEU A 63 3.09 -8.59 -10.35
N ALA A 64 3.42 -8.63 -9.06
CA ALA A 64 4.80 -8.79 -8.61
C ALA A 64 5.46 -10.06 -9.18
N ARG A 65 4.73 -11.18 -9.17
CA ARG A 65 5.22 -12.43 -9.81
C ARG A 65 5.42 -12.29 -11.31
N THR A 66 4.46 -11.66 -12.01
CA THR A 66 4.57 -11.44 -13.47
C THR A 66 5.77 -10.55 -13.82
N LEU A 67 6.09 -9.57 -13.01
CA LEU A 67 7.23 -8.68 -13.18
C LEU A 67 8.54 -9.21 -12.58
N SER A 68 8.52 -10.43 -12.01
CA SER A 68 9.65 -11.03 -11.31
C SER A 68 10.18 -10.13 -10.17
N ILE A 69 9.27 -9.53 -9.41
CA ILE A 69 9.61 -8.69 -8.26
C ILE A 69 9.57 -9.54 -7.00
N GLU A 70 10.69 -9.58 -6.28
CA GLU A 70 10.76 -10.16 -4.94
C GLU A 70 10.18 -9.19 -3.94
N VAL A 71 9.10 -9.62 -3.26
CA VAL A 71 8.35 -8.78 -2.33
C VAL A 71 9.07 -8.74 -0.98
N GLU A 72 9.42 -7.55 -0.53
CA GLU A 72 10.06 -7.33 0.77
C GLU A 72 9.04 -6.95 1.83
N ARG A 73 8.09 -6.06 1.49
CA ARG A 73 7.08 -5.55 2.44
C ARG A 73 5.75 -5.26 1.72
N GLU A 74 4.66 -5.49 2.44
CA GLU A 74 3.30 -5.12 1.99
C GLU A 74 2.72 -4.10 2.98
N PHE A 75 2.03 -3.07 2.47
CA PHE A 75 1.44 -2.01 3.26
C PHE A 75 -0.05 -1.82 2.96
N ILE A 76 -0.81 -1.54 4.01
CA ILE A 76 -2.14 -0.94 3.93
C ILE A 76 -1.96 0.57 4.02
N VAL A 77 -2.61 1.32 3.14
CA VAL A 77 -2.46 2.77 3.01
C VAL A 77 -3.79 3.45 3.34
N LEU A 78 -3.76 4.37 4.30
CA LEU A 78 -4.93 5.09 4.78
C LEU A 78 -4.71 6.61 4.70
N PRO A 79 -5.73 7.42 4.41
CA PRO A 79 -7.04 7.04 3.90
C PRO A 79 -7.02 6.69 2.41
N SER A 80 -5.99 7.09 1.67
CA SER A 80 -5.86 6.79 0.24
C SER A 80 -4.41 6.86 -0.23
N LEU A 81 -4.12 6.30 -1.40
CA LEU A 81 -2.80 6.42 -2.02
C LEU A 81 -2.47 7.83 -2.54
N ARG A 82 -3.48 8.69 -2.75
CA ARG A 82 -3.26 10.09 -3.16
C ARG A 82 -2.78 10.96 -2.00
N HIS A 83 -3.30 10.69 -0.81
CA HIS A 83 -2.96 11.40 0.43
C HIS A 83 -2.69 10.38 1.53
N PRO A 84 -1.59 9.63 1.45
CA PRO A 84 -1.26 8.64 2.45
C PRO A 84 -0.80 9.31 3.74
N LEU A 85 -1.60 9.17 4.78
CA LEU A 85 -1.31 9.70 6.11
C LEU A 85 -0.78 8.61 7.04
N ILE A 86 -1.26 7.38 6.85
CA ILE A 86 -0.92 6.24 7.69
C ILE A 86 -0.56 5.07 6.78
N LEU A 87 0.58 4.47 7.07
CA LEU A 87 1.07 3.27 6.43
C LEU A 87 1.19 2.17 7.49
N ILE A 88 0.50 1.07 7.26
CA ILE A 88 0.47 -0.06 8.19
C ILE A 88 1.06 -1.27 7.47
N ASP A 89 2.08 -1.90 8.04
CA ASP A 89 2.54 -3.18 7.52
C ASP A 89 1.36 -4.18 7.50
N ASP A 90 1.18 -4.88 6.40
CA ASP A 90 0.10 -5.87 6.24
C ASP A 90 0.42 -7.17 6.99
N THR A 91 0.67 -7.01 8.29
CA THR A 91 0.91 -8.10 9.25
C THR A 91 -0.13 -8.06 10.35
N GLU A 92 -0.43 -9.22 10.93
CA GLU A 92 -1.41 -9.31 12.02
C GLU A 92 -1.04 -8.41 13.20
N ALA A 93 0.24 -8.36 13.58
CA ALA A 93 0.71 -7.55 14.71
C ALA A 93 0.52 -6.05 14.46
N ALA A 94 0.90 -5.56 13.27
CA ALA A 94 0.80 -4.14 12.94
C ALA A 94 -0.66 -3.69 12.82
N VAL A 95 -1.52 -4.49 12.18
CA VAL A 95 -2.95 -4.18 12.03
C VAL A 95 -3.65 -4.21 13.39
N ARG A 96 -3.35 -5.20 14.23
CA ARG A 96 -3.87 -5.27 15.59
C ARG A 96 -3.44 -4.07 16.45
N HIS A 97 -2.17 -3.70 16.37
CA HIS A 97 -1.65 -2.52 17.06
C HIS A 97 -2.34 -1.24 16.60
N PHE A 98 -2.53 -1.05 15.30
CA PHE A 98 -3.26 0.10 14.75
C PHE A 98 -4.66 0.21 15.34
N TRP A 99 -5.44 -0.87 15.33
CA TRP A 99 -6.81 -0.85 15.84
C TRP A 99 -6.88 -0.67 17.36
N SER A 100 -5.92 -1.16 18.10
CA SER A 100 -5.93 -1.07 19.57
C SER A 100 -5.37 0.24 20.11
N ALA A 101 -4.32 0.81 19.47
CA ALA A 101 -3.57 1.94 20.00
C ALA A 101 -3.83 3.25 19.25
N ILE A 102 -4.07 3.20 17.95
CA ILE A 102 -4.16 4.40 17.09
C ILE A 102 -5.60 4.73 16.76
N ALA A 103 -6.40 3.74 16.37
CA ALA A 103 -7.81 3.94 16.02
C ALA A 103 -8.67 4.01 17.29
N THR A 104 -8.62 5.14 17.99
CA THR A 104 -9.40 5.40 19.21
C THR A 104 -10.37 6.54 18.97
N VAL A 105 -11.57 6.45 19.58
CA VAL A 105 -12.53 7.56 19.57
C VAL A 105 -12.19 8.49 20.73
N PRO A 106 -11.97 9.79 20.52
CA PRO A 106 -11.75 10.75 21.60
C PRO A 106 -12.88 10.71 22.61
N PRO A 107 -12.60 10.73 23.91
CA PRO A 107 -13.62 10.58 24.96
C PRO A 107 -14.71 11.64 24.94
N GLY A 108 -14.42 12.85 24.46
CA GLY A 108 -15.41 13.93 24.34
C GLY A 108 -16.46 13.75 23.24
N LEU A 109 -16.27 12.80 22.31
CA LEU A 109 -17.18 12.51 21.22
C LEU A 109 -17.98 11.21 21.42
N ALA A 110 -17.89 10.59 22.59
CA ALA A 110 -18.43 9.25 22.84
C ALA A 110 -19.94 9.14 22.56
N PHE A 111 -20.72 10.16 22.86
CA PHE A 111 -22.19 10.14 22.65
C PHE A 111 -22.62 10.30 21.20
N THR A 112 -21.92 11.14 20.44
CA THR A 112 -22.21 11.35 19.01
C THR A 112 -21.56 10.32 18.11
N ALA A 113 -20.60 9.58 18.63
CA ALA A 113 -19.79 8.59 17.90
C ALA A 113 -20.18 7.14 18.23
N LEU A 114 -21.35 6.89 18.84
CA LEU A 114 -21.82 5.53 19.14
C LEU A 114 -21.71 4.57 17.95
N PRO A 115 -22.13 4.90 16.72
CA PRO A 115 -21.96 4.02 15.57
C PRO A 115 -20.48 3.82 15.20
N ALA A 116 -19.63 4.86 15.32
CA ALA A 116 -18.21 4.76 15.04
C ALA A 116 -17.48 3.89 16.07
N SER A 117 -17.82 3.99 17.36
CA SER A 117 -17.25 3.14 18.42
C SER A 117 -17.66 1.68 18.28
N ALA A 118 -18.90 1.42 17.86
CA ALA A 118 -19.37 0.06 17.57
C ALA A 118 -18.64 -0.55 16.36
N LEU A 119 -18.43 0.22 15.29
CA LEU A 119 -17.66 -0.21 14.13
C LEU A 119 -16.19 -0.48 14.47
N LEU A 120 -15.58 0.37 15.32
CA LEU A 120 -14.21 0.15 15.80
C LEU A 120 -14.11 -1.11 16.67
N ALA A 121 -15.08 -1.34 17.56
CA ALA A 121 -15.13 -2.56 18.37
C ALA A 121 -15.27 -3.82 17.50
N LEU A 122 -16.11 -3.75 16.45
CA LEU A 122 -16.24 -4.82 15.48
C LEU A 122 -14.93 -5.03 14.70
N ALA A 123 -14.30 -3.96 14.21
CA ALA A 123 -13.05 -4.03 13.46
C ALA A 123 -11.90 -4.64 14.29
N ARG A 124 -11.84 -4.37 15.60
CA ARG A 124 -10.86 -4.96 16.52
C ARG A 124 -10.99 -6.47 16.68
N ASN A 125 -12.20 -6.99 16.54
CA ASN A 125 -12.51 -8.42 16.68
C ASN A 125 -12.49 -9.19 15.37
N LEU A 126 -12.41 -8.50 14.22
CA LEU A 126 -12.28 -9.16 12.94
C LEU A 126 -10.88 -9.75 12.74
N PRO A 127 -10.76 -10.91 12.08
CA PRO A 127 -9.46 -11.41 11.64
C PRO A 127 -8.74 -10.35 10.80
N TRP A 128 -7.43 -10.18 10.98
CA TRP A 128 -6.65 -9.17 10.27
C TRP A 128 -6.76 -9.27 8.75
N SER A 129 -6.93 -10.48 8.23
CA SER A 129 -7.17 -10.73 6.81
C SER A 129 -8.42 -10.05 6.26
N TRP A 130 -9.45 -9.87 7.09
CA TRP A 130 -10.69 -9.18 6.72
C TRP A 130 -10.53 -7.66 6.76
N THR A 131 -9.83 -7.12 7.75
CA THR A 131 -9.54 -5.68 7.81
C THR A 131 -8.71 -5.24 6.62
N GLY A 132 -7.82 -6.11 6.14
CA GLY A 132 -7.07 -5.89 4.92
C GLY A 132 -7.90 -5.93 3.63
N ILE A 133 -9.03 -6.63 3.59
CA ILE A 133 -9.91 -6.69 2.41
C ILE A 133 -10.54 -5.32 2.13
N ALA A 134 -10.96 -4.62 3.18
CA ALA A 134 -11.59 -3.31 3.09
C ALA A 134 -10.61 -2.14 2.93
N ALA A 135 -9.32 -2.40 2.86
CA ALA A 135 -8.31 -1.35 2.75
C ALA A 135 -8.51 -0.52 1.46
N PRO A 136 -8.57 0.83 1.57
CA PRO A 136 -8.82 1.72 0.43
C PRO A 136 -7.62 1.84 -0.51
N GLY A 137 -6.44 1.36 -0.10
CA GLY A 137 -5.24 1.33 -0.91
C GLY A 137 -4.21 0.39 -0.36
N ARG A 138 -3.40 -0.19 -1.24
CA ARG A 138 -2.28 -1.06 -0.89
C ARG A 138 -1.05 -0.70 -1.68
N ALA A 139 0.08 -0.87 -1.03
CA ALA A 139 1.39 -0.77 -1.64
C ALA A 139 2.22 -2.01 -1.32
N LEU A 140 3.03 -2.41 -2.27
CA LEU A 140 3.92 -3.55 -2.17
C LEU A 140 5.31 -3.08 -2.56
N LEU A 141 6.24 -3.15 -1.62
CA LEU A 141 7.64 -2.82 -1.83
C LEU A 141 8.43 -4.09 -2.12
N GLY A 142 9.28 -4.03 -3.11
CA GLY A 142 10.16 -5.12 -3.48
C GLY A 142 11.24 -4.67 -4.44
N ARG A 143 12.02 -5.61 -4.92
CA ARG A 143 13.01 -5.37 -5.97
C ARG A 143 13.04 -6.52 -6.97
N ARG A 144 13.48 -6.22 -8.15
CA ARG A 144 13.74 -7.25 -9.16
C ARG A 144 15.13 -7.84 -8.89
N PRO A 145 15.26 -9.17 -8.76
CA PRO A 145 16.54 -9.85 -8.58
C PRO A 145 17.46 -9.70 -9.79
#